data_5d022203bc092530edf2e0c9218d39bb
#
_entry.id   5d022203bc092530edf2e0c9218d39bb
#
_cell.length_a   1.000
_cell.length_b   1.000
_cell.length_c   1.000
_cell.angle_alpha   90.00
_cell.angle_beta   90.00
_cell.angle_gamma   90.00
#
_symmetry.space_group_name_H-M   'P 1'
#
loop_
_entity.id
_entity.type
_entity.pdbx_description
1 polymer ?
#
loop_
_entity_poly.entity_id
_entity_poly.type
_entity_poly.pdbx_seq_one_letter_code
_entity_poly.pdbx_strand_id
1 'polypeptide(L)'
;MERKIIPETENRLIILYTLHHLGPVTAMQLLQSMAESDLMNYITMQLSLSEMESQGQITQRAHPLGNLIELTEEGAFTLRSFEKRIPTSRRALIDGHVENWRSRFAAEQMSPAESFTLPDGRSVLHLRLLDKAATLMDLILYLPADKHFTLLSERWRSCVQSAYAAVLGQLSAEYDPALPMPDVRQTSAVRQSGPEEWLLTLTDDPGTPGIDLILSLPDEHLARCCALRWPLAAERIRVFVLDALESAFASDN
;
A
#
# COMPACT_ATOMS: atom_id res chain seq x y z
N MET A 1 13.00 -21.04 29.75
CA MET A 1 13.22 -19.58 29.80
C MET A 1 11.93 -18.94 30.28
N GLU A 2 11.86 -18.49 31.53
CA GLU A 2 10.68 -17.82 32.06
C GLU A 2 10.48 -16.49 31.33
N ARG A 3 9.33 -16.33 30.64
CA ARG A 3 8.92 -15.03 30.08
C ARG A 3 8.63 -14.10 31.25
N LYS A 4 9.49 -13.12 31.45
CA LYS A 4 9.31 -12.06 32.45
C LYS A 4 8.04 -11.29 32.05
N ILE A 5 7.00 -11.37 32.86
CA ILE A 5 5.75 -10.62 32.66
C ILE A 5 6.10 -9.13 32.73
N ILE A 6 5.92 -8.42 31.64
CA ILE A 6 6.15 -6.98 31.55
C ILE A 6 4.93 -6.29 32.20
N PRO A 7 5.13 -5.32 33.10
CA PRO A 7 4.02 -4.56 33.66
C PRO A 7 3.20 -3.85 32.55
N GLU A 8 1.89 -3.82 32.68
CA GLU A 8 0.99 -3.23 31.70
C GLU A 8 1.34 -1.76 31.34
N THR A 9 1.76 -0.99 32.35
CA THR A 9 2.23 0.38 32.16
C THR A 9 3.48 0.46 31.27
N GLU A 10 4.38 -0.51 31.38
CA GLU A 10 5.59 -0.60 30.56
C GLU A 10 5.23 -0.94 29.11
N ASN A 11 4.25 -1.83 28.89
CA ASN A 11 3.77 -2.17 27.55
C ASN A 11 3.25 -0.94 26.80
N ARG A 12 2.45 -0.11 27.46
CA ARG A 12 1.95 1.15 26.85
C ARG A 12 3.06 2.12 26.51
N LEU A 13 4.02 2.29 27.39
CA LEU A 13 5.19 3.16 27.14
C LEU A 13 6.03 2.64 25.96
N ILE A 14 6.19 1.33 25.80
CA ILE A 14 6.89 0.72 24.67
C ILE A 14 6.12 1.03 23.37
N ILE A 15 4.80 0.90 23.35
CA ILE A 15 3.98 1.25 22.18
C ILE A 15 4.12 2.74 21.84
N LEU A 16 3.98 3.64 22.83
CA LEU A 16 4.14 5.09 22.61
C LEU A 16 5.52 5.43 22.05
N TYR A 17 6.57 4.81 22.59
CA TYR A 17 7.94 5.00 22.13
C TYR A 17 8.12 4.54 20.68
N THR A 18 7.59 3.37 20.35
CA THR A 18 7.66 2.82 19.00
C THR A 18 6.90 3.71 18.01
N LEU A 19 5.68 4.13 18.33
CA LEU A 19 4.88 5.03 17.49
C LEU A 19 5.54 6.41 17.32
N HIS A 20 6.19 6.92 18.38
CA HIS A 20 6.92 8.19 18.30
C HIS A 20 8.05 8.16 17.26
N HIS A 21 8.75 7.04 17.19
CA HIS A 21 9.89 6.87 16.27
C HIS A 21 9.46 6.39 14.87
N LEU A 22 8.42 5.58 14.74
CA LEU A 22 7.93 5.09 13.44
C LEU A 22 7.06 6.10 12.70
N GLY A 23 6.29 6.92 13.45
CA GLY A 23 5.17 7.66 12.89
C GLY A 23 3.92 6.78 12.75
N PRO A 24 2.93 7.20 11.92
CA PRO A 24 1.69 6.46 11.72
C PRO A 24 1.93 5.07 11.10
N VAL A 25 1.37 4.02 11.72
CA VAL A 25 1.48 2.63 11.25
C VAL A 25 0.17 1.89 11.45
N THR A 26 -0.08 0.84 10.66
CA THR A 26 -1.23 -0.04 10.88
C THR A 26 -1.02 -0.94 12.11
N ALA A 27 -2.11 -1.48 12.66
CA ALA A 27 -2.02 -2.43 13.78
C ALA A 27 -1.16 -3.66 13.42
N MET A 28 -1.19 -4.09 12.14
CA MET A 28 -0.37 -5.20 11.66
C MET A 28 1.12 -4.83 11.61
N GLN A 29 1.46 -3.65 11.11
CA GLN A 29 2.84 -3.15 11.08
C GLN A 29 3.41 -2.97 12.49
N LEU A 30 2.59 -2.44 13.41
CA LEU A 30 2.98 -2.35 14.81
C LEU A 30 3.20 -3.74 15.43
N LEU A 31 2.31 -4.70 15.15
CA LEU A 31 2.48 -6.08 15.60
C LEU A 31 3.76 -6.71 15.09
N GLN A 32 4.09 -6.52 13.81
CA GLN A 32 5.35 -7.01 13.24
C GLN A 32 6.56 -6.45 13.98
N SER A 33 6.60 -5.14 14.23
CA SER A 33 7.72 -4.53 14.97
C SER A 33 7.83 -5.07 16.38
N MET A 34 6.72 -5.30 17.09
CA MET A 34 6.70 -5.89 18.43
C MET A 34 7.16 -7.36 18.42
N ALA A 35 6.74 -8.14 17.43
CA ALA A 35 7.08 -9.56 17.31
C ALA A 35 8.55 -9.76 16.90
N GLU A 36 9.06 -9.01 15.92
CA GLU A 36 10.47 -9.06 15.48
C GLU A 36 11.45 -8.73 16.62
N SER A 37 11.02 -7.91 17.56
CA SER A 37 11.81 -7.51 18.72
C SER A 37 11.49 -8.31 20.01
N ASP A 38 10.64 -9.32 19.95
CA ASP A 38 10.14 -10.10 21.12
C ASP A 38 9.68 -9.19 22.28
N LEU A 39 9.10 -8.03 21.95
CA LEU A 39 8.68 -7.05 22.95
C LEU A 39 7.30 -7.37 23.52
N MET A 40 6.37 -7.83 22.66
CA MET A 40 4.97 -7.97 23.03
C MET A 40 4.24 -8.96 22.11
N ASN A 41 3.29 -9.70 22.65
CA ASN A 41 2.41 -10.54 21.84
C ASN A 41 1.15 -9.78 21.37
N TYR A 42 0.41 -10.37 20.42
CA TYR A 42 -0.79 -9.79 19.83
C TYR A 42 -1.85 -9.39 20.86
N ILE A 43 -2.17 -10.28 21.81
CA ILE A 43 -3.24 -10.03 22.78
C ILE A 43 -2.90 -8.85 23.67
N THR A 44 -1.69 -8.83 24.21
CA THR A 44 -1.19 -7.74 25.06
C THR A 44 -1.20 -6.40 24.30
N MET A 45 -0.78 -6.42 23.03
CA MET A 45 -0.79 -5.22 22.19
C MET A 45 -2.21 -4.70 21.96
N GLN A 46 -3.16 -5.56 21.59
CA GLN A 46 -4.55 -5.15 21.32
C GLN A 46 -5.24 -4.57 22.57
N LEU A 47 -5.04 -5.18 23.73
CA LEU A 47 -5.58 -4.65 24.99
C LEU A 47 -4.99 -3.27 25.31
N SER A 48 -3.67 -3.12 25.16
CA SER A 48 -2.99 -1.83 25.36
C SER A 48 -3.47 -0.76 24.39
N LEU A 49 -3.65 -1.09 23.10
CA LEU A 49 -4.14 -0.14 22.09
C LEU A 49 -5.57 0.33 22.40
N SER A 50 -6.48 -0.58 22.76
CA SER A 50 -7.86 -0.24 23.13
C SER A 50 -7.91 0.72 24.31
N GLU A 51 -7.08 0.49 25.32
CA GLU A 51 -6.99 1.36 26.49
C GLU A 51 -6.37 2.72 26.17
N MET A 52 -5.29 2.74 25.39
CA MET A 52 -4.63 3.98 24.96
C MET A 52 -5.54 4.85 24.10
N GLU A 53 -6.35 4.25 23.23
CA GLU A 53 -7.35 4.96 22.43
C GLU A 53 -8.44 5.56 23.32
N SER A 54 -8.96 4.81 24.29
CA SER A 54 -9.94 5.30 25.26
C SER A 54 -9.42 6.45 26.13
N GLN A 55 -8.11 6.50 26.37
CA GLN A 55 -7.42 7.56 27.11
C GLN A 55 -6.97 8.72 26.21
N GLY A 56 -7.25 8.69 24.91
CA GLY A 56 -6.88 9.72 23.95
C GLY A 56 -5.38 9.84 23.67
N GLN A 57 -4.58 8.80 24.00
CA GLN A 57 -3.13 8.79 23.77
C GLN A 57 -2.74 8.46 22.33
N ILE A 58 -3.63 7.75 21.63
CA ILE A 58 -3.53 7.42 20.21
C ILE A 58 -4.86 7.72 19.53
N THR A 59 -4.81 7.88 18.21
CA THR A 59 -5.98 7.99 17.35
C THR A 59 -5.82 7.09 16.13
N GLN A 60 -6.91 6.85 15.42
CA GLN A 60 -6.89 6.05 14.20
C GLN A 60 -7.37 6.89 13.02
N ARG A 61 -6.69 6.77 11.89
CA ARG A 61 -7.04 7.41 10.62
C ARG A 61 -7.18 6.37 9.52
N ALA A 62 -8.26 6.48 8.75
CA ALA A 62 -8.50 5.56 7.62
C ALA A 62 -7.36 5.60 6.59
N HIS A 63 -6.94 4.43 6.13
CA HIS A 63 -5.94 4.23 5.08
C HIS A 63 -6.27 2.96 4.28
N PRO A 64 -5.89 2.85 2.98
CA PRO A 64 -6.16 1.66 2.16
C PRO A 64 -5.63 0.33 2.72
N LEU A 65 -4.56 0.35 3.50
CA LEU A 65 -4.02 -0.86 4.19
C LEU A 65 -4.70 -1.18 5.53
N GLY A 66 -5.75 -0.45 5.91
CA GLY A 66 -6.34 -0.48 7.23
C GLY A 66 -6.01 0.79 8.03
N ASN A 67 -6.68 0.98 9.17
CA ASN A 67 -6.49 2.20 9.95
C ASN A 67 -5.03 2.38 10.39
N LEU A 68 -4.49 3.57 10.17
CA LEU A 68 -3.21 3.99 10.73
C LEU A 68 -3.41 4.47 12.16
N ILE A 69 -2.61 3.94 13.06
CA ILE A 69 -2.52 4.36 14.46
C ILE A 69 -1.54 5.51 14.54
N GLU A 70 -1.97 6.62 15.09
CA GLU A 70 -1.19 7.84 15.23
C GLU A 70 -1.06 8.24 16.70
N LEU A 71 0.13 8.72 17.08
CA LEU A 71 0.36 9.27 18.40
C LEU A 71 -0.29 10.66 18.52
N THR A 72 -1.06 10.87 19.58
CA THR A 72 -1.64 12.20 19.88
C THR A 72 -0.68 13.07 20.69
N GLU A 73 -1.03 14.34 20.89
CA GLU A 73 -0.28 15.24 21.80
C GLU A 73 -0.26 14.71 23.23
N GLU A 74 -1.38 14.14 23.70
CA GLU A 74 -1.48 13.53 25.04
C GLU A 74 -0.57 12.30 25.15
N GLY A 75 -0.54 11.44 24.13
CA GLY A 75 0.38 10.30 24.07
C GLY A 75 1.84 10.75 24.06
N ALA A 76 2.17 11.78 23.28
CA ALA A 76 3.51 12.35 23.24
C ALA A 76 3.92 12.99 24.59
N PHE A 77 2.98 13.67 25.27
CA PHE A 77 3.22 14.22 26.61
C PHE A 77 3.46 13.09 27.63
N THR A 78 2.64 12.03 27.60
CA THR A 78 2.79 10.85 28.45
C THR A 78 4.16 10.20 28.23
N LEU A 79 4.56 10.01 26.98
CA LEU A 79 5.88 9.45 26.66
C LEU A 79 7.00 10.31 27.25
N ARG A 80 7.03 11.61 26.96
CA ARG A 80 8.08 12.51 27.49
C ARG A 80 8.17 12.47 29.02
N SER A 81 7.03 12.34 29.70
CA SER A 81 6.97 12.31 31.16
C SER A 81 7.54 11.03 31.77
N PHE A 82 7.41 9.90 31.06
CA PHE A 82 7.71 8.57 31.61
C PHE A 82 8.70 7.75 30.79
N GLU A 83 9.29 8.27 29.72
CA GLU A 83 10.23 7.58 28.83
C GLU A 83 11.38 6.87 29.60
N LYS A 84 11.90 7.52 30.64
CA LYS A 84 12.96 6.97 31.47
C LYS A 84 12.59 5.68 32.22
N ARG A 85 11.28 5.36 32.30
CA ARG A 85 10.81 4.09 32.86
C ARG A 85 10.95 2.91 31.90
N ILE A 86 11.10 3.19 30.60
CA ILE A 86 11.39 2.13 29.63
C ILE A 86 12.83 1.68 29.83
N PRO A 87 13.08 0.38 30.05
CA PRO A 87 14.44 -0.15 30.18
C PRO A 87 15.31 0.25 28.98
N THR A 88 16.55 0.66 29.24
CA THR A 88 17.49 1.08 28.18
C THR A 88 17.70 0.00 27.14
N SER A 89 17.73 -1.28 27.54
CA SER A 89 17.86 -2.41 26.61
C SER A 89 16.70 -2.50 25.62
N ARG A 90 15.46 -2.15 26.05
CA ARG A 90 14.28 -2.17 25.19
C ARG A 90 14.28 -0.99 24.23
N ARG A 91 14.67 0.19 24.70
CA ARG A 91 14.83 1.36 23.83
C ARG A 91 15.90 1.11 22.77
N ALA A 92 17.07 0.64 23.18
CA ALA A 92 18.16 0.31 22.24
C ALA A 92 17.75 -0.74 21.19
N LEU A 93 16.90 -1.70 21.56
CA LEU A 93 16.37 -2.69 20.62
C LEU A 93 15.45 -2.06 19.58
N ILE A 94 14.54 -1.18 19.99
CA ILE A 94 13.65 -0.44 19.08
C ILE A 94 14.48 0.48 18.18
N ASP A 95 15.40 1.27 18.76
CA ASP A 95 16.25 2.22 18.03
C ASP A 95 17.09 1.53 16.95
N GLY A 96 17.55 0.31 17.22
CA GLY A 96 18.33 -0.49 16.26
C GLY A 96 17.54 -0.98 15.05
N HIS A 97 16.21 -1.03 15.14
CA HIS A 97 15.35 -1.52 14.07
C HIS A 97 14.51 -0.41 13.40
N VAL A 98 14.35 0.74 14.06
CA VAL A 98 13.36 1.76 13.67
C VAL A 98 13.52 2.27 12.24
N GLU A 99 14.74 2.47 11.77
CA GLU A 99 14.97 2.99 10.41
C GLU A 99 14.57 1.98 9.33
N ASN A 100 14.89 0.69 9.55
CA ASN A 100 14.47 -0.38 8.65
C ASN A 100 12.95 -0.52 8.63
N TRP A 101 12.29 -0.52 9.80
CA TRP A 101 10.83 -0.58 9.88
C TRP A 101 10.18 0.63 9.21
N ARG A 102 10.68 1.84 9.47
CA ARG A 102 10.15 3.07 8.87
C ARG A 102 10.19 3.01 7.34
N SER A 103 11.33 2.64 6.77
CA SER A 103 11.50 2.52 5.32
C SER A 103 10.57 1.46 4.73
N ARG A 104 10.50 0.26 5.35
CA ARG A 104 9.63 -0.82 4.90
C ARG A 104 8.15 -0.45 4.98
N PHE A 105 7.70 0.09 6.12
CA PHE A 105 6.29 0.44 6.32
C PHE A 105 5.84 1.62 5.45
N ALA A 106 6.71 2.60 5.23
CA ALA A 106 6.44 3.68 4.28
C ALA A 106 6.25 3.15 2.85
N ALA A 107 7.12 2.23 2.40
CA ALA A 107 6.97 1.60 1.09
C ALA A 107 5.67 0.80 0.98
N GLU A 108 5.29 0.05 2.02
CA GLU A 108 4.01 -0.68 2.08
C GLU A 108 2.80 0.26 2.01
N GLN A 109 2.85 1.38 2.74
CA GLN A 109 1.77 2.37 2.76
C GLN A 109 1.62 3.10 1.42
N MET A 110 2.73 3.32 0.70
CA MET A 110 2.70 3.95 -0.62
C MET A 110 2.25 3.00 -1.73
N SER A 111 2.44 1.69 -1.58
CA SER A 111 2.17 0.70 -2.61
C SER A 111 1.34 -0.49 -2.10
N PRO A 112 0.09 -0.26 -1.65
CA PRO A 112 -0.78 -1.34 -1.20
C PRO A 112 -1.04 -2.35 -2.32
N ALA A 113 -1.02 -3.64 -1.96
CA ALA A 113 -1.37 -4.73 -2.85
C ALA A 113 -2.25 -5.73 -2.11
N GLU A 114 -3.38 -6.08 -2.69
CA GLU A 114 -4.37 -7.00 -2.14
C GLU A 114 -4.74 -8.04 -3.19
N SER A 115 -5.08 -9.25 -2.75
CA SER A 115 -5.59 -10.28 -3.64
C SER A 115 -6.87 -10.90 -3.08
N PHE A 116 -7.81 -11.19 -3.93
CA PHE A 116 -9.06 -11.86 -3.58
C PHE A 116 -9.59 -12.68 -4.75
N THR A 117 -10.47 -13.64 -4.45
CA THR A 117 -11.13 -14.46 -5.47
C THR A 117 -12.58 -14.00 -5.64
N LEU A 118 -12.99 -13.79 -6.88
CA LEU A 118 -14.37 -13.45 -7.22
C LEU A 118 -15.28 -14.67 -7.10
N PRO A 119 -16.62 -14.48 -6.96
CA PRO A 119 -17.57 -15.58 -6.91
C PRO A 119 -17.58 -16.48 -8.16
N ASP A 120 -17.13 -15.97 -9.29
CA ASP A 120 -17.00 -16.71 -10.57
C ASP A 120 -15.69 -17.52 -10.66
N GLY A 121 -14.86 -17.53 -9.62
CA GLY A 121 -13.61 -18.27 -9.54
C GLY A 121 -12.39 -17.54 -10.11
N ARG A 122 -12.56 -16.35 -10.70
CA ARG A 122 -11.41 -15.54 -11.13
C ARG A 122 -10.68 -14.99 -9.91
N SER A 123 -9.37 -14.89 -10.02
CA SER A 123 -8.53 -14.24 -9.02
C SER A 123 -8.22 -12.80 -9.42
N VAL A 124 -8.22 -11.91 -8.45
CA VAL A 124 -7.97 -10.49 -8.63
C VAL A 124 -6.76 -10.08 -7.82
N LEU A 125 -5.86 -9.37 -8.46
CA LEU A 125 -4.75 -8.67 -7.82
C LEU A 125 -5.02 -7.16 -7.94
N HIS A 126 -5.23 -6.51 -6.81
CA HIS A 126 -5.50 -5.08 -6.70
C HIS A 126 -4.24 -4.37 -6.22
N LEU A 127 -3.67 -3.53 -7.07
CA LEU A 127 -2.38 -2.88 -6.89
C LEU A 127 -2.59 -1.36 -6.90
N ARG A 128 -2.07 -0.67 -5.91
CA ARG A 128 -2.22 0.79 -5.83
C ARG A 128 -0.88 1.49 -5.65
N LEU A 129 -0.79 2.69 -6.17
CA LEU A 129 0.27 3.65 -5.86
C LEU A 129 -0.37 4.89 -5.25
N LEU A 130 0.06 5.25 -4.06
CA LEU A 130 -0.42 6.39 -3.30
C LEU A 130 0.69 7.44 -3.16
N ASP A 131 0.30 8.72 -3.18
CA ASP A 131 1.11 9.81 -2.64
C ASP A 131 0.37 10.37 -1.42
N LYS A 132 0.90 10.09 -0.23
CA LYS A 132 0.24 10.38 1.05
C LYS A 132 -1.15 9.74 1.13
N ALA A 133 -2.22 10.52 0.96
CA ALA A 133 -3.60 10.04 0.97
C ALA A 133 -4.24 10.03 -0.43
N ALA A 134 -3.55 10.54 -1.45
CA ALA A 134 -4.05 10.58 -2.81
C ALA A 134 -3.67 9.31 -3.57
N THR A 135 -4.62 8.73 -4.31
CA THR A 135 -4.35 7.60 -5.20
C THR A 135 -3.85 8.13 -6.54
N LEU A 136 -2.59 7.87 -6.86
CA LEU A 136 -2.01 8.20 -8.17
C LEU A 136 -2.40 7.17 -9.23
N MET A 137 -2.36 5.88 -8.85
CA MET A 137 -2.73 4.77 -9.72
C MET A 137 -3.45 3.70 -8.89
N ASP A 138 -4.53 3.19 -9.45
CA ASP A 138 -5.28 2.05 -8.94
C ASP A 138 -5.44 1.06 -10.10
N LEU A 139 -4.90 -0.14 -9.95
CA LEU A 139 -4.78 -1.13 -11.01
C LEU A 139 -5.33 -2.46 -10.53
N ILE A 140 -6.26 -3.02 -11.30
CA ILE A 140 -6.88 -4.31 -11.05
C ILE A 140 -6.49 -5.26 -12.18
N LEU A 141 -5.82 -6.36 -11.83
CA LEU A 141 -5.49 -7.45 -12.75
C LEU A 141 -6.38 -8.65 -12.48
N TYR A 142 -7.03 -9.15 -13.52
CA TYR A 142 -7.77 -10.40 -13.48
C TYR A 142 -6.86 -11.54 -13.94
N LEU A 143 -6.60 -12.50 -13.05
CA LEU A 143 -5.60 -13.55 -13.25
C LEU A 143 -6.23 -14.94 -13.10
N PRO A 144 -5.64 -15.98 -13.70
CA PRO A 144 -5.98 -17.37 -13.41
C PRO A 144 -5.77 -17.72 -11.92
N ALA A 145 -6.52 -18.68 -11.40
CA ALA A 145 -6.54 -19.06 -9.99
C ALA A 145 -5.24 -19.72 -9.47
N ASP A 146 -4.29 -20.02 -10.34
CA ASP A 146 -3.04 -20.76 -10.05
C ASP A 146 -1.83 -19.85 -9.73
N LYS A 147 -2.01 -18.52 -9.71
CA LYS A 147 -0.92 -17.59 -9.48
C LYS A 147 -0.60 -17.40 -7.98
N HIS A 148 0.69 -17.27 -7.67
CA HIS A 148 1.19 -17.03 -6.31
C HIS A 148 1.06 -15.55 -5.89
N PHE A 149 -0.13 -15.15 -5.47
CA PHE A 149 -0.47 -13.74 -5.19
C PHE A 149 0.40 -13.08 -4.11
N THR A 150 0.76 -13.81 -3.05
CA THR A 150 1.62 -13.26 -1.99
C THR A 150 2.94 -12.74 -2.55
N LEU A 151 3.56 -13.51 -3.43
CA LEU A 151 4.82 -13.16 -4.06
C LEU A 151 4.67 -11.98 -5.04
N LEU A 152 3.57 -11.93 -5.80
CA LEU A 152 3.28 -10.80 -6.69
C LEU A 152 3.05 -9.51 -5.90
N SER A 153 2.36 -9.59 -4.77
CA SER A 153 2.13 -8.44 -3.88
C SER A 153 3.43 -7.88 -3.27
N GLU A 154 4.35 -8.75 -2.86
CA GLU A 154 5.66 -8.34 -2.36
C GLU A 154 6.49 -7.64 -3.45
N ARG A 155 6.43 -8.13 -4.67
CA ARG A 155 7.15 -7.57 -5.81
C ARG A 155 6.60 -6.25 -6.30
N TRP A 156 5.30 -6.04 -6.16
CA TRP A 156 4.70 -4.75 -6.47
C TRP A 156 5.46 -3.60 -5.82
N ARG A 157 5.83 -3.73 -4.56
CA ARG A 157 6.58 -2.71 -3.82
C ARG A 157 7.91 -2.33 -4.48
N SER A 158 8.57 -3.28 -5.10
CA SER A 158 9.86 -3.04 -5.76
C SER A 158 9.74 -2.50 -7.17
N CYS A 159 8.63 -2.76 -7.90
CA CYS A 159 8.46 -2.38 -9.29
C CYS A 159 7.42 -1.26 -9.53
N VAL A 160 6.70 -0.81 -8.50
CA VAL A 160 5.56 0.13 -8.64
C VAL A 160 5.92 1.41 -9.37
N GLN A 161 7.09 2.00 -9.11
CA GLN A 161 7.51 3.26 -9.76
C GLN A 161 7.79 3.04 -11.25
N SER A 162 8.48 1.95 -11.61
CA SER A 162 8.73 1.60 -13.01
C SER A 162 7.44 1.22 -13.74
N ALA A 163 6.53 0.51 -13.06
CA ALA A 163 5.22 0.18 -13.60
C ALA A 163 4.38 1.45 -13.88
N TYR A 164 4.34 2.39 -12.94
CA TYR A 164 3.65 3.66 -13.13
C TYR A 164 4.21 4.48 -14.29
N ALA A 165 5.54 4.61 -14.36
CA ALA A 165 6.21 5.31 -15.46
C ALA A 165 5.93 4.64 -16.82
N ALA A 166 5.93 3.31 -16.88
CA ALA A 166 5.64 2.56 -18.09
C ALA A 166 4.17 2.70 -18.52
N VAL A 167 3.23 2.64 -17.57
CA VAL A 167 1.80 2.87 -17.82
C VAL A 167 1.58 4.25 -18.44
N LEU A 168 2.13 5.31 -17.83
CA LEU A 168 2.05 6.65 -18.37
C LEU A 168 2.74 6.76 -19.75
N GLY A 169 3.90 6.15 -19.92
CA GLY A 169 4.62 6.13 -21.18
C GLY A 169 3.82 5.48 -22.31
N GLN A 170 3.17 4.34 -22.05
CA GLN A 170 2.29 3.67 -23.04
C GLN A 170 1.05 4.49 -23.39
N LEU A 171 0.44 5.15 -22.39
CA LEU A 171 -0.75 5.98 -22.58
C LEU A 171 -0.44 7.35 -23.18
N SER A 172 0.78 7.86 -23.05
CA SER A 172 1.22 9.15 -23.63
C SER A 172 1.98 9.02 -24.94
N ALA A 173 2.32 7.80 -25.39
CA ALA A 173 3.02 7.57 -26.65
C ALA A 173 2.23 8.16 -27.84
N GLU A 174 2.92 8.63 -28.86
CA GLU A 174 2.29 9.17 -30.06
C GLU A 174 1.39 8.11 -30.72
N TYR A 175 0.17 8.52 -31.06
CA TYR A 175 -0.80 7.69 -31.74
C TYR A 175 -0.64 7.84 -33.25
N ASP A 176 -0.43 6.72 -33.96
CA ASP A 176 -0.51 6.69 -35.41
C ASP A 176 -1.99 6.53 -35.81
N PRO A 177 -2.62 7.57 -36.38
CA PRO A 177 -4.03 7.52 -36.79
C PRO A 177 -4.30 6.51 -37.93
N ALA A 178 -3.27 5.98 -38.58
CA ALA A 178 -3.40 4.96 -39.61
C ALA A 178 -3.56 3.53 -39.02
N LEU A 179 -3.29 3.33 -37.72
CA LEU A 179 -3.52 2.03 -37.07
C LEU A 179 -5.01 1.77 -36.93
N PRO A 180 -5.50 0.61 -37.40
CA PRO A 180 -6.88 0.24 -37.18
C PRO A 180 -7.16 0.17 -35.68
N MET A 181 -8.23 0.86 -35.23
CA MET A 181 -8.71 0.69 -33.87
C MET A 181 -9.13 -0.77 -33.69
N PRO A 182 -8.63 -1.48 -32.66
CA PRO A 182 -9.09 -2.82 -32.38
C PRO A 182 -10.60 -2.80 -32.11
N ASP A 183 -11.29 -3.83 -32.56
CA ASP A 183 -12.73 -4.03 -32.28
C ASP A 183 -12.87 -4.50 -30.81
N VAL A 184 -12.73 -3.56 -29.89
CA VAL A 184 -12.63 -3.85 -28.46
C VAL A 184 -13.75 -3.17 -27.69
N ARG A 185 -14.28 -3.90 -26.72
CA ARG A 185 -15.32 -3.44 -25.80
C ARG A 185 -14.76 -2.65 -24.61
N GLN A 186 -13.58 -2.09 -24.78
CA GLN A 186 -12.91 -1.30 -23.74
C GLN A 186 -13.60 0.04 -23.57
N THR A 187 -13.74 0.47 -22.32
CA THR A 187 -14.36 1.74 -21.99
C THR A 187 -13.39 2.67 -21.27
N SER A 188 -13.60 3.96 -21.46
CA SER A 188 -12.85 4.99 -20.74
C SER A 188 -13.77 6.11 -20.29
N ALA A 189 -13.50 6.68 -19.12
CA ALA A 189 -14.22 7.83 -18.59
C ALA A 189 -13.24 8.82 -17.97
N VAL A 190 -13.44 10.11 -18.24
CA VAL A 190 -12.64 11.21 -17.68
C VAL A 190 -13.58 12.09 -16.86
N ARG A 191 -13.24 12.34 -15.61
CA ARG A 191 -14.00 13.25 -14.74
C ARG A 191 -13.04 14.11 -13.91
N GLN A 192 -13.45 15.33 -13.63
CA GLN A 192 -12.74 16.18 -12.69
C GLN A 192 -13.01 15.70 -11.25
N SER A 193 -11.97 15.51 -10.46
CA SER A 193 -12.02 15.11 -9.04
C SER A 193 -11.63 16.26 -8.11
N GLY A 194 -10.86 17.24 -8.60
CA GLY A 194 -10.41 18.41 -7.87
C GLY A 194 -10.10 19.59 -8.79
N PRO A 195 -9.68 20.75 -8.28
CA PRO A 195 -9.38 21.95 -9.07
C PRO A 195 -8.33 21.72 -10.18
N GLU A 196 -7.32 20.90 -9.88
CA GLU A 196 -6.21 20.54 -10.78
C GLU A 196 -6.01 19.02 -10.79
N GLU A 197 -7.12 18.27 -10.69
CA GLU A 197 -7.07 16.82 -10.63
C GLU A 197 -8.16 16.20 -11.49
N TRP A 198 -7.76 15.32 -12.38
CA TRP A 198 -8.61 14.60 -13.31
C TRP A 198 -8.47 13.10 -13.10
N LEU A 199 -9.59 12.44 -12.86
CA LEU A 199 -9.65 10.99 -12.70
C LEU A 199 -9.96 10.36 -14.05
N LEU A 200 -9.04 9.54 -14.52
CA LEU A 200 -9.18 8.72 -15.72
C LEU A 200 -9.49 7.29 -15.30
N THR A 201 -10.66 6.78 -15.67
CA THR A 201 -11.04 5.38 -15.46
C THR A 201 -10.98 4.64 -16.79
N LEU A 202 -10.25 3.55 -16.85
CA LEU A 202 -10.00 2.71 -18.02
C LEU A 202 -10.38 1.28 -17.66
N THR A 203 -11.30 0.69 -18.42
CA THR A 203 -11.84 -0.65 -18.13
C THR A 203 -11.70 -1.54 -19.37
N ASP A 204 -11.25 -2.76 -19.15
CA ASP A 204 -11.14 -3.77 -20.20
C ASP A 204 -12.45 -4.55 -20.40
N ASP A 205 -12.50 -5.44 -21.40
CA ASP A 205 -13.70 -6.28 -21.66
C ASP A 205 -13.94 -7.22 -20.46
N PRO A 206 -15.09 -7.17 -19.81
CA PRO A 206 -15.40 -8.01 -18.65
C PRO A 206 -15.41 -9.52 -18.91
N GLY A 207 -15.30 -9.95 -20.17
CA GLY A 207 -15.27 -11.37 -20.57
C GLY A 207 -13.89 -12.02 -20.65
N THR A 208 -12.80 -11.25 -20.55
CA THR A 208 -11.42 -11.75 -20.71
C THR A 208 -10.60 -11.50 -19.44
N PRO A 209 -9.50 -12.28 -19.22
CA PRO A 209 -8.48 -11.87 -18.24
C PRO A 209 -7.95 -10.51 -18.66
N GLY A 210 -8.34 -9.46 -17.96
CA GLY A 210 -8.14 -8.09 -18.35
C GLY A 210 -7.45 -7.25 -17.27
N ILE A 211 -7.44 -5.97 -17.53
CA ILE A 211 -6.88 -4.96 -16.65
C ILE A 211 -7.84 -3.77 -16.55
N ASP A 212 -8.16 -3.37 -15.34
CA ASP A 212 -8.82 -2.10 -15.06
C ASP A 212 -7.81 -1.14 -14.43
N LEU A 213 -7.86 0.13 -14.82
CA LEU A 213 -6.90 1.12 -14.38
C LEU A 213 -7.60 2.45 -14.09
N ILE A 214 -7.30 3.03 -12.93
CA ILE A 214 -7.68 4.38 -12.56
C ILE A 214 -6.40 5.19 -12.34
N LEU A 215 -6.33 6.36 -12.98
CA LEU A 215 -5.19 7.29 -12.83
C LEU A 215 -5.69 8.65 -12.38
N SER A 216 -4.98 9.26 -11.43
CA SER A 216 -5.11 10.68 -11.14
C SER A 216 -4.09 11.46 -11.96
N LEU A 217 -4.58 12.40 -12.78
CA LEU A 217 -3.78 13.19 -13.70
C LEU A 217 -4.02 14.68 -13.46
N PRO A 218 -3.00 15.52 -13.65
CA PRO A 218 -3.09 16.96 -13.35
C PRO A 218 -3.80 17.77 -14.44
N ASP A 219 -4.05 17.17 -15.59
CA ASP A 219 -4.49 17.90 -16.80
C ASP A 219 -5.58 17.14 -17.56
N GLU A 220 -6.67 17.85 -17.95
CA GLU A 220 -7.78 17.27 -18.71
C GLU A 220 -7.35 16.76 -20.07
N HIS A 221 -6.53 17.55 -20.79
CA HIS A 221 -6.09 17.19 -22.13
C HIS A 221 -5.28 15.89 -22.10
N LEU A 222 -4.37 15.76 -21.14
CA LEU A 222 -3.61 14.53 -20.93
C LEU A 222 -4.55 13.35 -20.64
N ALA A 223 -5.53 13.52 -19.73
CA ALA A 223 -6.48 12.47 -19.41
C ALA A 223 -7.30 12.02 -20.64
N ARG A 224 -7.76 12.95 -21.47
CA ARG A 224 -8.48 12.65 -22.71
C ARG A 224 -7.59 11.95 -23.74
N CYS A 225 -6.33 12.38 -23.88
CA CYS A 225 -5.36 11.72 -24.76
C CYS A 225 -5.10 10.27 -24.33
N CYS A 226 -4.93 10.04 -23.03
CA CYS A 226 -4.75 8.70 -22.48
C CYS A 226 -6.01 7.82 -22.70
N ALA A 227 -7.21 8.39 -22.52
CA ALA A 227 -8.47 7.70 -22.76
C ALA A 227 -8.59 7.19 -24.21
N LEU A 228 -8.22 8.02 -25.19
CA LEU A 228 -8.25 7.65 -26.61
C LEU A 228 -7.27 6.53 -26.97
N ARG A 229 -6.17 6.42 -26.23
CA ARG A 229 -5.12 5.42 -26.47
C ARG A 229 -5.36 4.10 -25.77
N TRP A 230 -6.27 4.08 -24.81
CA TRP A 230 -6.55 2.90 -24.00
C TRP A 230 -6.76 1.62 -24.82
N PRO A 231 -7.60 1.58 -25.86
CA PRO A 231 -7.82 0.37 -26.64
C PRO A 231 -6.54 -0.23 -27.25
N LEU A 232 -5.55 0.61 -27.56
CA LEU A 232 -4.27 0.17 -28.13
C LEU A 232 -3.21 -0.16 -27.07
N ALA A 233 -3.36 0.36 -25.87
CA ALA A 233 -2.36 0.27 -24.79
C ALA A 233 -2.68 -0.83 -23.78
N ALA A 234 -3.95 -1.16 -23.56
CA ALA A 234 -4.41 -2.04 -22.48
C ALA A 234 -3.64 -3.36 -22.38
N GLU A 235 -3.58 -4.12 -23.47
CA GLU A 235 -2.88 -5.40 -23.48
C GLU A 235 -1.37 -5.26 -23.26
N ARG A 236 -0.74 -4.22 -23.84
CA ARG A 236 0.69 -3.96 -23.63
C ARG A 236 0.99 -3.59 -22.18
N ILE A 237 0.12 -2.78 -21.57
CA ILE A 237 0.24 -2.43 -20.14
C ILE A 237 0.07 -3.67 -19.29
N ARG A 238 -0.93 -4.50 -19.57
CA ARG A 238 -1.18 -5.76 -18.86
C ARG A 238 0.04 -6.68 -18.90
N VAL A 239 0.56 -6.93 -20.10
CA VAL A 239 1.75 -7.78 -20.29
C VAL A 239 2.96 -7.19 -19.57
N PHE A 240 3.22 -5.88 -19.72
CA PHE A 240 4.34 -5.23 -19.05
C PHE A 240 4.26 -5.33 -17.53
N VAL A 241 3.08 -5.07 -16.94
CA VAL A 241 2.91 -5.15 -15.49
C VAL A 241 3.09 -6.59 -15.00
N LEU A 242 2.54 -7.58 -15.71
CA LEU A 242 2.73 -8.99 -15.37
C LEU A 242 4.20 -9.41 -15.47
N ASP A 243 4.89 -9.03 -16.54
CA ASP A 243 6.32 -9.30 -16.70
C ASP A 243 7.16 -8.63 -15.59
N ALA A 244 6.83 -7.40 -15.21
CA ALA A 244 7.51 -6.72 -14.11
C ALA A 244 7.29 -7.42 -12.76
N LEU A 245 6.09 -7.97 -12.54
CA LEU A 245 5.76 -8.75 -11.35
C LEU A 245 6.39 -10.17 -11.37
N GLU A 246 6.62 -10.75 -12.55
CA GLU A 246 7.14 -12.11 -12.72
C GLU A 246 8.66 -12.15 -12.95
N SER A 247 9.27 -11.16 -13.60
CA SER A 247 10.68 -11.16 -14.06
C SER A 247 11.72 -11.21 -12.95
N ALA A 248 11.37 -10.84 -11.74
CA ALA A 248 12.26 -11.01 -10.59
C ALA A 248 12.46 -12.50 -10.19
N PHE A 249 11.78 -13.48 -10.83
CA PHE A 249 12.06 -14.91 -10.63
C PHE A 249 13.39 -15.37 -11.28
N ALA A 250 13.90 -14.63 -12.25
CA ALA A 250 15.09 -15.04 -13.03
C ALA A 250 16.43 -14.62 -12.40
N SER A 251 16.41 -13.75 -11.38
CA SER A 251 17.63 -13.20 -10.77
C SER A 251 18.06 -13.88 -9.46
N ASP A 252 17.26 -14.78 -8.89
CA ASP A 252 17.53 -15.45 -7.61
C ASP A 252 17.82 -16.97 -7.76
N ASN A 253 18.18 -17.45 -8.95
CA ASN A 253 18.65 -18.83 -9.21
C ASN A 253 20.09 -18.87 -9.64
#